data_d10abe5f91c1f5dabda4431496e436b3
#
_entry.id   d10abe5f91c1f5dabda4431496e436b3
#
_cell.length_a   1.000
_cell.length_b   1.000
_cell.length_c   1.000
_cell.angle_alpha   90.00
_cell.angle_beta   90.00
_cell.angle_gamma   90.00
#
_symmetry.space_group_name_H-M   'P 1'
#
loop_
_entity.id
_entity.type
_entity.pdbx_description
1 polymer ?
#
loop_
_entity_poly.entity_id
_entity_poly.type
_entity_poly.pdbx_seq_one_letter_code
_entity_poly.pdbx_strand_id
1 'polypeptide(L)'
;MKRLLLLFSLIVFAACQTETPDPQPQPEPEPQPEVKEPKLTLTSEATLEFEATGGEGIITYTLENSVEGTELEAECEAEWVANLTVGENVTFSVAANDVEQVRNTSIFVTYGELSFEVAVKQAAKEAEPTPEPEPEYTELPYLSGIYFGNSYGATENDYNYSLVLSTNENCYDIITGEVTILENSTYLFLDLYASEPAENLNISFNIPQGDYTLDTTDSAVAGTIGATYSSLYIAGEVEGEEILFISGNVTVTAEGIEAKLYDEADNEYHYFCPQTVVDNSNNFGPQWAPEEQSTLTEDLNVAFTDGSIYAECYGDYYVIGKNTWMYFVDDNATGDSFCFELLTDTSAEFPVGRFPVSNNLNNTQMALPGYLNGDGETMWSWYSLYDADNSVIGSTPIVGGEITITNNGDDTFTITIAVVDDLGHNLTGECTAYGELYGTRANVARRTLSSRKM
;
A
#
# COMPACT_ATOMS: atom_id res chain seq x y z
N MET A 1 -40.01 39.06 30.07
CA MET A 1 -40.92 39.65 31.08
C MET A 1 -41.25 41.08 30.68
N LYS A 2 -42.59 41.39 30.79
CA LYS A 2 -43.27 42.72 30.69
C LYS A 2 -43.31 43.28 29.26
N ARG A 3 -44.33 43.04 28.51
CA ARG A 3 -45.76 43.61 28.38
C ARG A 3 -45.91 45.04 28.89
N LEU A 4 -46.34 45.96 27.97
CA LEU A 4 -47.34 46.95 28.29
C LEU A 4 -48.05 47.39 27.02
N LEU A 5 -49.38 47.17 27.04
CA LEU A 5 -50.41 47.70 26.17
C LEU A 5 -50.86 49.08 26.73
N LEU A 6 -51.50 49.97 25.88
CA LEU A 6 -52.54 50.90 26.17
C LEU A 6 -52.96 51.63 24.87
N LEU A 7 -54.03 51.39 24.19
CA LEU A 7 -55.46 51.59 24.38
C LEU A 7 -55.90 53.05 24.38
N PHE A 8 -56.80 53.34 23.40
CA PHE A 8 -57.93 54.20 23.33
C PHE A 8 -57.78 55.73 23.24
N SER A 9 -58.43 56.41 22.22
CA SER A 9 -59.74 56.99 22.44
C SER A 9 -60.42 57.49 21.17
N LEU A 10 -61.66 57.12 21.05
CA LEU A 10 -62.67 57.47 20.06
C LEU A 10 -63.41 58.76 20.54
N ILE A 11 -63.62 59.78 19.69
CA ILE A 11 -64.63 60.80 19.96
C ILE A 11 -65.44 61.01 18.68
N VAL A 12 -66.72 60.70 18.78
CA VAL A 12 -67.81 61.02 17.87
C VAL A 12 -68.47 62.31 18.33
N PHE A 13 -68.74 63.23 17.42
CA PHE A 13 -69.86 64.23 17.63
C PHE A 13 -70.61 64.46 16.33
N ALA A 14 -71.91 64.36 16.46
CA ALA A 14 -72.92 64.48 15.41
C ALA A 14 -73.62 65.82 15.47
N ALA A 15 -74.26 66.14 14.36
CA ALA A 15 -75.37 67.01 14.08
C ALA A 15 -75.15 68.54 14.02
N CYS A 16 -75.68 69.28 13.08
CA CYS A 16 -77.02 69.46 12.66
C CYS A 16 -77.14 70.23 11.33
N GLN A 17 -78.26 70.03 10.64
CA GLN A 17 -78.69 70.59 9.38
C GLN A 17 -78.96 72.09 9.42
N THR A 18 -78.76 72.81 8.27
CA THR A 18 -79.67 73.80 7.75
C THR A 18 -79.55 73.88 6.22
N GLU A 19 -80.70 73.75 5.55
CA GLU A 19 -80.86 73.91 4.11
C GLU A 19 -80.91 75.40 3.73
N THR A 20 -80.38 75.68 2.50
CA THR A 20 -80.91 76.59 1.48
C THR A 20 -79.90 76.88 0.38
N PRO A 21 -80.23 77.43 -0.81
CA PRO A 21 -80.68 76.67 -1.97
C PRO A 21 -79.63 76.79 -3.13
N ASP A 22 -79.85 75.92 -4.09
CA ASP A 22 -79.20 75.73 -5.37
C ASP A 22 -78.76 76.98 -6.13
N PRO A 23 -77.53 77.04 -6.68
CA PRO A 23 -77.28 77.67 -7.97
C PRO A 23 -76.60 76.74 -8.94
N GLN A 24 -76.98 76.79 -10.18
CA GLN A 24 -76.59 76.18 -11.44
C GLN A 24 -75.16 75.66 -11.60
N PRO A 25 -75.00 74.62 -12.43
CA PRO A 25 -73.70 73.99 -12.63
C PRO A 25 -72.77 74.85 -13.52
N GLN A 26 -71.58 75.15 -13.00
CA GLN A 26 -70.41 75.56 -13.79
C GLN A 26 -69.85 74.36 -14.52
N PRO A 27 -69.30 74.53 -15.74
CA PRO A 27 -68.68 73.45 -16.45
C PRO A 27 -67.44 72.95 -15.67
N GLU A 28 -67.39 71.65 -15.55
CA GLU A 28 -66.26 70.90 -14.99
C GLU A 28 -64.98 71.22 -15.73
N PRO A 29 -63.86 71.56 -15.05
CA PRO A 29 -62.60 71.76 -15.73
C PRO A 29 -62.15 70.39 -16.27
N GLU A 30 -61.71 70.35 -17.52
CA GLU A 30 -61.10 69.18 -18.14
C GLU A 30 -59.98 68.64 -17.24
N PRO A 31 -59.91 67.32 -17.02
CA PRO A 31 -58.85 66.73 -16.21
C PRO A 31 -57.53 67.05 -16.86
N GLN A 32 -56.66 67.76 -16.14
CA GLN A 32 -55.27 67.88 -16.51
C GLN A 32 -54.64 66.47 -16.68
N PRO A 33 -53.87 66.22 -17.72
CA PRO A 33 -53.16 64.92 -17.82
C PRO A 33 -52.34 64.72 -16.56
N GLU A 34 -52.59 63.62 -15.89
CA GLU A 34 -51.85 63.16 -14.72
C GLU A 34 -50.38 62.90 -15.15
N VAL A 35 -49.52 63.81 -14.76
CA VAL A 35 -48.09 63.66 -15.02
C VAL A 35 -47.61 62.54 -14.09
N LYS A 36 -47.50 61.34 -14.63
CA LYS A 36 -46.94 60.21 -13.89
C LYS A 36 -45.45 60.43 -13.65
N GLU A 37 -45.05 60.35 -12.40
CA GLU A 37 -43.64 60.46 -12.01
C GLU A 37 -42.83 59.32 -12.59
N PRO A 38 -41.55 59.52 -12.98
CA PRO A 38 -40.68 58.49 -13.43
C PRO A 38 -40.39 57.50 -12.27
N LYS A 39 -40.27 56.22 -12.62
CA LYS A 39 -39.96 55.16 -11.64
C LYS A 39 -38.91 54.25 -12.18
N LEU A 40 -37.77 54.21 -11.48
CA LEU A 40 -36.64 53.29 -11.78
C LEU A 40 -36.68 52.16 -10.73
N THR A 41 -36.68 50.91 -11.20
CA THR A 41 -36.72 49.73 -10.31
C THR A 41 -35.71 48.68 -10.76
N LEU A 42 -34.85 48.23 -9.85
CA LEU A 42 -33.94 47.09 -10.06
C LEU A 42 -34.79 45.81 -10.15
N THR A 43 -34.51 44.97 -11.16
CA THR A 43 -35.20 43.69 -11.37
C THR A 43 -34.23 42.48 -11.31
N SER A 44 -32.91 42.71 -11.40
CA SER A 44 -31.93 41.67 -11.06
C SER A 44 -31.66 41.62 -9.57
N GLU A 45 -30.79 40.73 -9.13
CA GLU A 45 -30.33 40.69 -7.75
C GLU A 45 -29.52 41.94 -7.41
N ALA A 46 -29.63 42.39 -6.15
CA ALA A 46 -28.90 43.54 -5.63
C ALA A 46 -27.41 43.24 -5.33
N THR A 47 -27.00 41.96 -5.44
CA THR A 47 -25.61 41.51 -5.30
C THR A 47 -25.30 40.49 -6.39
N LEU A 48 -24.26 40.76 -7.16
CA LEU A 48 -23.74 39.85 -8.19
C LEU A 48 -22.41 39.27 -7.70
N GLU A 49 -22.30 37.95 -7.72
CA GLU A 49 -21.12 37.26 -7.28
C GLU A 49 -20.36 36.66 -8.47
N PHE A 50 -19.05 36.79 -8.48
CA PHE A 50 -18.14 36.32 -9.53
C PHE A 50 -17.05 35.44 -8.93
N GLU A 51 -16.67 34.41 -9.69
CA GLU A 51 -15.48 33.62 -9.42
C GLU A 51 -14.21 34.48 -9.62
N ALA A 52 -13.06 34.01 -9.14
CA ALA A 52 -11.80 34.70 -9.30
C ALA A 52 -11.45 34.96 -10.78
N THR A 53 -11.87 34.11 -11.70
CA THR A 53 -11.64 34.27 -13.14
C THR A 53 -12.36 35.47 -13.76
N GLY A 54 -13.31 36.08 -13.03
CA GLY A 54 -14.16 37.16 -13.55
C GLY A 54 -15.24 36.67 -14.52
N GLY A 55 -15.70 37.59 -15.36
CA GLY A 55 -16.74 37.25 -16.35
C GLY A 55 -17.61 38.47 -16.72
N GLU A 56 -18.66 38.23 -17.51
CA GLU A 56 -19.62 39.24 -17.93
C GLU A 56 -20.77 39.33 -16.93
N GLY A 57 -21.17 40.56 -16.57
CA GLY A 57 -22.28 40.88 -15.68
C GLY A 57 -23.39 41.61 -16.38
N ILE A 58 -24.65 41.36 -15.89
CA ILE A 58 -25.86 41.99 -16.40
C ILE A 58 -26.70 42.44 -15.21
N ILE A 59 -27.11 43.73 -15.22
CA ILE A 59 -28.06 44.30 -14.30
C ILE A 59 -29.36 44.61 -15.07
N THR A 60 -30.46 44.02 -14.66
CA THR A 60 -31.76 44.27 -15.27
C THR A 60 -32.57 45.25 -14.42
N TYR A 61 -33.30 46.13 -15.09
CA TYR A 61 -34.11 47.15 -14.44
C TYR A 61 -35.36 47.42 -15.25
N THR A 62 -36.30 48.16 -14.68
CA THR A 62 -37.46 48.75 -15.36
C THR A 62 -37.47 50.26 -15.11
N LEU A 63 -37.71 51.00 -16.18
CA LEU A 63 -37.92 52.45 -16.12
C LEU A 63 -39.29 52.77 -16.69
N GLU A 64 -40.21 53.21 -15.83
CA GLU A 64 -41.57 53.62 -16.17
C GLU A 64 -41.65 55.14 -16.23
N ASN A 65 -42.49 55.70 -17.16
CA ASN A 65 -42.76 57.13 -17.32
C ASN A 65 -41.50 57.97 -17.55
N SER A 66 -40.63 57.49 -18.45
CA SER A 66 -39.39 58.21 -18.78
C SER A 66 -39.64 59.64 -19.25
N VAL A 67 -38.74 60.57 -18.89
CA VAL A 67 -38.79 61.99 -19.19
C VAL A 67 -37.87 62.27 -20.35
N GLU A 68 -38.37 62.97 -21.38
CA GLU A 68 -37.55 63.34 -22.55
C GLU A 68 -36.39 64.25 -22.14
N GLY A 69 -35.18 63.88 -22.55
CA GLY A 69 -33.93 64.58 -22.22
C GLY A 69 -33.26 64.16 -20.94
N THR A 70 -33.78 63.15 -20.23
CA THR A 70 -33.09 62.52 -19.08
C THR A 70 -32.56 61.18 -19.52
N GLU A 71 -31.27 60.97 -19.36
CA GLU A 71 -30.58 59.71 -19.72
C GLU A 71 -30.30 58.87 -18.48
N LEU A 72 -30.29 57.56 -18.66
CA LEU A 72 -29.87 56.62 -17.62
C LEU A 72 -28.36 56.46 -17.67
N GLU A 73 -27.74 56.63 -16.53
CA GLU A 73 -26.25 56.53 -16.39
C GLU A 73 -25.92 55.39 -15.44
N ALA A 74 -24.76 54.77 -15.64
CA ALA A 74 -24.20 53.78 -14.72
C ALA A 74 -22.71 54.05 -14.51
N GLU A 75 -22.26 53.99 -13.24
CA GLU A 75 -20.90 54.24 -12.86
C GLU A 75 -20.37 53.23 -11.83
N CYS A 76 -19.07 52.98 -11.90
CA CYS A 76 -18.37 52.15 -10.94
C CYS A 76 -16.94 52.70 -10.76
N GLU A 77 -16.50 52.84 -9.50
CA GLU A 77 -15.19 53.40 -9.20
C GLU A 77 -14.05 52.34 -9.33
N ALA A 78 -14.40 51.06 -9.38
CA ALA A 78 -13.40 49.99 -9.40
C ALA A 78 -12.88 49.72 -10.82
N GLU A 79 -11.58 49.85 -11.02
CA GLU A 79 -10.92 49.64 -12.32
C GLU A 79 -11.06 48.20 -12.84
N TRP A 80 -11.33 47.23 -11.99
CA TRP A 80 -11.51 45.85 -12.36
C TRP A 80 -12.95 45.51 -12.85
N VAL A 81 -13.84 46.48 -12.78
CA VAL A 81 -15.15 46.48 -13.44
C VAL A 81 -15.05 47.39 -14.67
N ALA A 82 -15.15 46.84 -15.84
CA ALA A 82 -14.92 47.57 -17.08
C ALA A 82 -16.07 47.36 -18.09
N ASN A 83 -16.04 48.04 -19.23
CA ASN A 83 -17.01 47.92 -20.32
C ASN A 83 -18.47 48.17 -19.86
N LEU A 84 -18.65 49.07 -18.90
CA LEU A 84 -19.95 49.40 -18.37
C LEU A 84 -20.76 50.09 -19.48
N THR A 85 -21.87 49.51 -19.87
CA THR A 85 -22.72 49.99 -20.99
C THR A 85 -24.19 49.96 -20.55
N VAL A 86 -24.90 51.06 -20.85
CA VAL A 86 -26.31 51.23 -20.53
C VAL A 86 -27.14 51.03 -21.79
N GLY A 87 -28.16 50.18 -21.75
CA GLY A 87 -29.11 49.92 -22.83
C GLY A 87 -30.43 49.38 -22.27
N GLU A 88 -31.00 48.32 -22.85
CA GLU A 88 -32.12 47.61 -22.25
C GLU A 88 -31.79 47.03 -20.88
N ASN A 89 -30.52 46.73 -20.67
CA ASN A 89 -29.88 46.33 -19.43
C ASN A 89 -28.59 47.09 -19.24
N VAL A 90 -28.04 47.12 -18.06
CA VAL A 90 -26.67 47.53 -17.82
C VAL A 90 -25.75 46.30 -17.91
N THR A 91 -24.80 46.33 -18.82
CA THR A 91 -23.81 45.27 -19.00
C THR A 91 -22.44 45.76 -18.62
N PHE A 92 -21.59 44.85 -18.10
CA PHE A 92 -20.20 45.12 -17.70
C PHE A 92 -19.36 43.87 -17.68
N SER A 93 -18.07 44.02 -17.60
CA SER A 93 -17.13 42.91 -17.45
C SER A 93 -16.34 43.03 -16.13
N VAL A 94 -16.04 41.90 -15.53
CA VAL A 94 -15.22 41.76 -14.30
C VAL A 94 -13.92 41.10 -14.69
N ALA A 95 -12.80 41.79 -14.48
CA ALA A 95 -11.47 41.25 -14.73
C ALA A 95 -11.10 40.15 -13.70
N ALA A 96 -10.17 39.26 -14.07
CA ALA A 96 -9.69 38.24 -13.14
C ALA A 96 -9.10 38.87 -11.85
N ASN A 97 -9.33 38.19 -10.73
CA ASN A 97 -8.77 38.53 -9.43
C ASN A 97 -7.54 37.64 -9.17
N ASP A 98 -6.35 38.19 -9.39
CA ASP A 98 -5.07 37.49 -9.24
C ASP A 98 -4.52 37.53 -7.81
N VAL A 99 -5.29 38.05 -6.84
CA VAL A 99 -4.88 38.11 -5.44
C VAL A 99 -5.73 37.17 -4.56
N GLU A 100 -5.14 36.69 -3.48
CA GLU A 100 -5.76 35.77 -2.52
C GLU A 100 -6.72 36.47 -1.54
N GLN A 101 -7.34 37.58 -1.98
CA GLN A 101 -8.31 38.32 -1.20
C GLN A 101 -9.57 38.58 -2.02
N VAL A 102 -10.72 38.37 -1.41
CA VAL A 102 -12.01 38.75 -1.98
C VAL A 102 -12.03 40.26 -2.19
N ARG A 103 -12.64 40.72 -3.29
CA ARG A 103 -12.83 42.14 -3.56
C ARG A 103 -14.30 42.42 -3.84
N ASN A 104 -14.70 43.62 -3.51
CA ASN A 104 -16.07 44.08 -3.70
C ASN A 104 -16.08 45.53 -4.14
N THR A 105 -17.14 45.90 -4.84
CA THR A 105 -17.44 47.28 -5.29
C THR A 105 -18.91 47.38 -5.50
N SER A 106 -19.40 48.60 -5.84
CA SER A 106 -20.78 48.83 -6.20
C SER A 106 -20.89 49.52 -7.58
N ILE A 107 -21.89 49.16 -8.34
CA ILE A 107 -22.34 49.86 -9.53
C ILE A 107 -23.56 50.68 -9.17
N PHE A 108 -23.48 52.00 -9.39
CA PHE A 108 -24.59 52.94 -9.18
C PHE A 108 -25.23 53.18 -10.53
N VAL A 109 -26.56 53.00 -10.56
CA VAL A 109 -27.39 53.29 -11.76
C VAL A 109 -28.34 54.43 -11.39
N THR A 110 -28.25 55.52 -12.21
CA THR A 110 -29.00 56.78 -11.92
C THR A 110 -29.86 57.19 -13.09
N TYR A 111 -31.02 57.78 -12.78
CA TYR A 111 -31.90 58.41 -13.75
C TYR A 111 -32.52 59.69 -13.13
N GLY A 112 -31.97 60.86 -13.43
CA GLY A 112 -32.31 62.11 -12.77
C GLY A 112 -32.04 62.04 -11.28
N GLU A 113 -33.05 62.14 -10.43
CA GLU A 113 -32.92 62.02 -8.96
C GLU A 113 -33.11 60.59 -8.48
N LEU A 114 -33.48 59.67 -9.35
CA LEU A 114 -33.67 58.24 -8.99
C LEU A 114 -32.38 57.50 -9.13
N SER A 115 -32.10 56.55 -8.19
CA SER A 115 -30.91 55.67 -8.25
C SER A 115 -31.18 54.38 -7.55
N PHE A 116 -30.37 53.35 -7.95
CA PHE A 116 -30.20 52.13 -7.15
C PHE A 116 -28.71 51.69 -7.24
N GLU A 117 -28.34 50.88 -6.30
CA GLU A 117 -26.99 50.33 -6.16
C GLU A 117 -27.03 48.81 -6.31
N VAL A 118 -26.02 48.22 -7.03
CA VAL A 118 -25.82 46.79 -7.14
C VAL A 118 -24.38 46.47 -6.69
N ALA A 119 -24.30 45.66 -5.65
CA ALA A 119 -22.99 45.20 -5.14
C ALA A 119 -22.40 44.14 -6.09
N VAL A 120 -21.13 44.27 -6.40
CA VAL A 120 -20.34 43.27 -7.16
C VAL A 120 -19.27 42.69 -6.23
N LYS A 121 -19.34 41.38 -6.00
CA LYS A 121 -18.38 40.65 -5.19
C LYS A 121 -17.64 39.65 -6.05
N GLN A 122 -16.34 39.57 -5.85
CA GLN A 122 -15.52 38.61 -6.57
C GLN A 122 -14.69 37.80 -5.61
N ALA A 123 -14.67 36.46 -5.81
CA ALA A 123 -13.88 35.53 -5.04
C ALA A 123 -12.37 35.84 -5.13
N ALA A 124 -11.63 35.45 -4.12
CA ALA A 124 -10.17 35.46 -4.14
C ALA A 124 -9.63 34.42 -5.12
N LYS A 125 -8.43 34.65 -5.67
CA LYS A 125 -7.66 33.57 -6.31
C LYS A 125 -7.44 32.47 -5.28
N GLU A 126 -7.70 31.24 -5.68
CA GLU A 126 -7.38 30.09 -4.84
C GLU A 126 -5.87 30.05 -4.60
N ALA A 127 -5.45 29.92 -3.33
CA ALA A 127 -4.05 29.80 -2.98
C ALA A 127 -3.47 28.55 -3.66
N GLU A 128 -2.29 28.67 -4.26
CA GLU A 128 -1.56 27.50 -4.74
C GLU A 128 -1.28 26.61 -3.52
N PRO A 129 -1.52 25.27 -3.61
CA PRO A 129 -1.21 24.39 -2.51
C PRO A 129 0.26 24.60 -2.13
N THR A 130 0.50 24.91 -0.87
CA THR A 130 1.88 24.94 -0.35
C THR A 130 2.49 23.59 -0.67
N PRO A 131 3.69 23.51 -1.30
CA PRO A 131 4.36 22.24 -1.52
C PRO A 131 4.42 21.52 -0.16
N GLU A 132 3.93 20.28 -0.14
CA GLU A 132 4.07 19.43 1.03
C GLU A 132 5.57 19.33 1.32
N PRO A 133 6.03 19.57 2.56
CA PRO A 133 7.45 19.46 2.89
C PRO A 133 7.92 18.07 2.43
N GLU A 134 9.04 18.01 1.72
CA GLU A 134 9.67 16.74 1.36
C GLU A 134 9.83 15.92 2.64
N PRO A 135 9.51 14.60 2.61
CA PRO A 135 9.62 13.76 3.79
C PRO A 135 11.06 13.78 4.31
N GLU A 136 11.22 13.99 5.60
CA GLU A 136 12.53 14.03 6.29
C GLU A 136 13.11 12.62 6.53
N TYR A 137 12.75 11.61 5.70
CA TYR A 137 13.23 10.24 5.82
C TYR A 137 13.92 9.74 4.55
N THR A 138 14.74 8.69 4.69
CA THR A 138 15.28 7.93 3.57
C THR A 138 14.37 6.74 3.26
N GLU A 139 13.99 6.57 2.00
CA GLU A 139 13.14 5.45 1.59
C GLU A 139 13.96 4.17 1.41
N LEU A 140 13.47 3.07 2.00
CA LEU A 140 13.90 1.70 1.75
C LEU A 140 12.73 0.96 1.08
N PRO A 141 12.68 0.89 -0.26
CA PRO A 141 11.46 0.53 -0.98
C PRO A 141 11.07 -0.94 -0.88
N TYR A 142 11.97 -1.82 -0.43
CA TYR A 142 11.74 -3.27 -0.40
C TYR A 142 11.66 -3.81 1.01
N LEU A 143 10.70 -4.69 1.23
CA LEU A 143 10.47 -5.41 2.48
C LEU A 143 10.64 -6.91 2.24
N SER A 144 11.53 -7.52 2.99
CA SER A 144 11.72 -8.97 3.08
C SER A 144 11.61 -9.42 4.53
N GLY A 145 11.39 -10.70 4.79
CA GLY A 145 11.38 -11.17 6.17
C GLY A 145 10.93 -12.60 6.36
N ILE A 146 11.02 -13.06 7.61
CA ILE A 146 10.57 -14.36 8.07
C ILE A 146 9.67 -14.16 9.28
N TYR A 147 8.56 -14.88 9.30
CA TYR A 147 7.70 -15.03 10.46
C TYR A 147 8.10 -16.29 11.23
N PHE A 148 8.60 -16.15 12.46
CA PHE A 148 9.02 -17.24 13.32
C PHE A 148 7.94 -17.74 14.28
N GLY A 149 6.73 -17.18 14.20
CA GLY A 149 5.68 -17.48 15.17
C GLY A 149 6.08 -17.05 16.58
N ASN A 150 5.65 -17.78 17.57
CA ASN A 150 5.98 -17.51 18.99
C ASN A 150 7.26 -18.21 19.48
N SER A 151 8.09 -18.72 18.56
CA SER A 151 9.28 -19.52 18.93
C SER A 151 10.33 -18.73 19.72
N TYR A 152 10.38 -17.40 19.53
CA TYR A 152 11.30 -16.49 20.19
C TYR A 152 10.59 -15.48 21.11
N GLY A 153 9.26 -15.51 21.19
CA GLY A 153 8.49 -14.62 22.04
C GLY A 153 8.64 -14.96 23.53
N ALA A 154 8.47 -13.97 24.41
CA ALA A 154 8.48 -14.14 25.85
C ALA A 154 7.34 -15.03 26.34
N THR A 155 6.20 -14.99 25.65
CA THR A 155 5.02 -15.80 25.91
C THR A 155 4.45 -16.40 24.61
N GLU A 156 3.45 -17.27 24.74
CA GLU A 156 2.74 -17.85 23.58
C GLU A 156 1.98 -16.82 22.71
N ASN A 157 1.81 -15.60 23.20
CA ASN A 157 1.12 -14.50 22.50
C ASN A 157 2.09 -13.41 21.98
N ASP A 158 3.38 -13.65 22.05
CA ASP A 158 4.40 -12.75 21.52
C ASP A 158 4.99 -13.35 20.24
N TYR A 159 4.66 -12.79 19.09
CA TYR A 159 5.00 -13.33 17.78
C TYR A 159 6.14 -12.57 17.15
N ASN A 160 7.17 -13.28 16.69
CA ASN A 160 8.38 -12.71 16.13
C ASN A 160 8.30 -12.56 14.60
N TYR A 161 8.60 -11.36 14.13
CA TYR A 161 8.75 -10.97 12.74
C TYR A 161 10.17 -10.45 12.54
N SER A 162 11.02 -11.23 11.87
CA SER A 162 12.35 -10.78 11.47
C SER A 162 12.29 -10.13 10.10
N LEU A 163 12.48 -8.83 10.04
CA LEU A 163 12.26 -8.01 8.86
C LEU A 163 13.58 -7.42 8.36
N VAL A 164 13.65 -7.21 7.04
CA VAL A 164 14.70 -6.46 6.38
C VAL A 164 14.06 -5.44 5.45
N LEU A 165 14.22 -4.16 5.77
CA LEU A 165 13.89 -3.05 4.87
C LEU A 165 15.16 -2.73 4.09
N SER A 166 15.09 -2.66 2.76
CA SER A 166 16.32 -2.55 1.98
C SER A 166 16.15 -1.76 0.68
N THR A 167 17.27 -1.40 0.08
CA THR A 167 17.33 -0.89 -1.29
C THR A 167 17.30 -1.98 -2.34
N ASN A 168 17.32 -3.28 -1.94
CA ASN A 168 17.32 -4.43 -2.83
C ASN A 168 16.10 -5.33 -2.62
N GLU A 169 15.48 -5.73 -3.70
CA GLU A 169 14.37 -6.70 -3.70
C GLU A 169 14.88 -8.11 -3.35
N ASN A 170 14.04 -8.88 -2.62
CA ASN A 170 14.25 -10.30 -2.35
C ASN A 170 15.64 -10.65 -1.77
N CYS A 171 16.16 -9.84 -0.87
CA CYS A 171 17.51 -10.05 -0.32
C CYS A 171 17.59 -11.12 0.78
N TYR A 172 16.46 -11.61 1.32
CA TYR A 172 16.42 -12.50 2.48
C TYR A 172 16.06 -13.93 2.10
N ASP A 173 16.98 -14.88 2.30
CA ASP A 173 16.71 -16.32 2.18
C ASP A 173 15.92 -16.80 3.39
N ILE A 174 14.65 -17.16 3.19
CA ILE A 174 13.76 -17.57 4.27
C ILE A 174 14.06 -18.95 4.84
N ILE A 175 14.95 -19.72 4.21
CA ILE A 175 15.37 -21.04 4.66
C ILE A 175 16.57 -20.94 5.61
N THR A 176 17.61 -20.24 5.14
CA THR A 176 18.86 -20.11 5.90
C THR A 176 18.83 -18.94 6.86
N GLY A 177 17.96 -17.95 6.63
CA GLY A 177 17.96 -16.71 7.35
C GLY A 177 19.11 -15.77 6.96
N GLU A 178 19.80 -16.08 5.87
CA GLU A 178 20.89 -15.27 5.34
C GLU A 178 20.36 -14.13 4.47
N VAL A 179 21.09 -13.02 4.46
CA VAL A 179 20.78 -11.87 3.62
C VAL A 179 21.86 -11.70 2.57
N THR A 180 21.45 -11.64 1.31
CA THR A 180 22.35 -11.31 0.19
C THR A 180 22.69 -9.82 0.24
N ILE A 181 23.92 -9.49 0.55
CA ILE A 181 24.43 -8.13 0.60
C ILE A 181 25.00 -7.73 -0.76
N LEU A 182 24.44 -6.67 -1.34
CA LEU A 182 24.94 -6.07 -2.58
C LEU A 182 25.69 -4.77 -2.27
N GLU A 183 26.70 -4.47 -3.08
CA GLU A 183 27.48 -3.23 -2.96
C GLU A 183 26.58 -1.98 -3.09
N ASN A 184 26.93 -0.93 -2.37
CA ASN A 184 26.23 0.36 -2.37
C ASN A 184 24.73 0.28 -2.01
N SER A 185 24.40 -0.60 -1.08
CA SER A 185 23.03 -0.88 -0.65
C SER A 185 22.86 -0.70 0.85
N THR A 186 21.65 -0.47 1.27
CA THR A 186 21.29 -0.24 2.67
C THR A 186 20.29 -1.30 3.12
N TYR A 187 20.50 -1.84 4.31
CA TYR A 187 19.68 -2.87 4.94
C TYR A 187 19.38 -2.49 6.38
N LEU A 188 18.12 -2.28 6.69
CA LEU A 188 17.63 -2.09 8.06
C LEU A 188 17.01 -3.41 8.54
N PHE A 189 17.68 -4.06 9.48
CA PHE A 189 17.22 -5.27 10.14
C PHE A 189 16.37 -4.89 11.34
N LEU A 190 15.22 -5.55 11.50
CA LEU A 190 14.30 -5.33 12.60
C LEU A 190 13.81 -6.66 13.17
N ASP A 191 14.03 -6.89 14.44
CA ASP A 191 13.55 -8.05 15.21
C ASP A 191 12.28 -7.67 15.98
N LEU A 192 11.14 -7.65 15.29
CA LEU A 192 9.89 -7.10 15.77
C LEU A 192 9.05 -8.18 16.47
N TYR A 193 8.43 -7.82 17.60
CA TYR A 193 7.51 -8.67 18.35
C TYR A 193 6.12 -8.04 18.40
N ALA A 194 5.11 -8.78 17.92
CA ALA A 194 3.72 -8.35 17.87
C ALA A 194 2.80 -9.29 18.64
N SER A 195 1.63 -8.80 19.05
CA SER A 195 0.60 -9.61 19.73
C SER A 195 -0.28 -10.40 18.76
N GLU A 196 -0.15 -10.17 17.46
CA GLU A 196 -0.96 -10.79 16.43
C GLU A 196 -0.10 -11.77 15.61
N PRO A 197 -0.59 -13.02 15.36
CA PRO A 197 0.09 -13.97 14.50
C PRO A 197 -0.11 -13.63 13.01
N ALA A 198 0.81 -14.07 12.17
CA ALA A 198 0.63 -13.98 10.71
C ALA A 198 -0.45 -14.96 10.23
N GLU A 199 -1.33 -14.50 9.36
CA GLU A 199 -2.43 -15.32 8.82
C GLU A 199 -1.96 -16.35 7.78
N ASN A 200 -1.04 -15.98 6.90
CA ASN A 200 -0.58 -16.78 5.75
C ASN A 200 0.83 -17.35 5.91
N LEU A 201 1.35 -17.36 7.15
CA LEU A 201 2.68 -17.86 7.45
C LEU A 201 3.78 -17.24 6.57
N ASN A 202 4.83 -18.01 6.23
CA ASN A 202 5.97 -17.50 5.47
C ASN A 202 5.78 -17.43 3.94
N ILE A 203 4.61 -17.77 3.40
CA ILE A 203 4.36 -17.56 1.97
C ILE A 203 4.12 -16.08 1.68
N SER A 204 3.19 -15.49 2.43
CA SER A 204 2.90 -14.05 2.39
C SER A 204 2.26 -13.65 3.70
N PHE A 205 2.73 -12.60 4.33
CA PHE A 205 2.19 -12.17 5.62
C PHE A 205 2.23 -10.64 5.77
N ASN A 206 1.21 -10.12 6.45
CA ASN A 206 1.16 -8.71 6.83
C ASN A 206 1.99 -8.47 8.08
N ILE A 207 2.62 -7.31 8.14
CA ILE A 207 3.20 -6.84 9.39
C ILE A 207 2.08 -6.17 10.21
N PRO A 208 1.84 -6.60 11.46
CA PRO A 208 0.80 -6.02 12.30
C PRO A 208 1.00 -4.51 12.50
N GLN A 209 -0.08 -3.73 12.35
CA GLN A 209 -0.05 -2.30 12.58
C GLN A 209 0.15 -1.98 14.07
N GLY A 210 0.94 -0.98 14.36
CA GLY A 210 1.20 -0.54 15.73
C GLY A 210 2.50 0.21 15.89
N ASP A 211 2.77 0.60 17.13
CA ASP A 211 4.02 1.23 17.53
C ASP A 211 4.89 0.20 18.27
N TYR A 212 6.14 0.12 17.87
CA TYR A 212 7.13 -0.82 18.40
C TYR A 212 8.33 -0.04 18.93
N THR A 213 8.66 -0.23 20.19
CA THR A 213 9.78 0.47 20.83
C THR A 213 11.01 -0.40 20.88
N LEU A 214 12.18 0.16 20.57
CA LEU A 214 13.45 -0.57 20.69
C LEU A 214 13.70 -0.94 22.16
N ASP A 215 13.91 -2.23 22.40
CA ASP A 215 14.18 -2.81 23.73
C ASP A 215 15.59 -3.38 23.79
N THR A 216 16.46 -2.68 24.53
CA THR A 216 17.86 -3.08 24.74
C THR A 216 18.00 -4.24 25.75
N THR A 217 16.91 -4.68 26.35
CA THR A 217 16.90 -5.87 27.24
C THR A 217 16.52 -7.14 26.51
N ASP A 218 16.11 -7.02 25.23
CA ASP A 218 15.62 -8.11 24.39
C ASP A 218 14.56 -8.96 25.10
N SER A 219 13.57 -8.29 25.70
CA SER A 219 12.50 -8.96 26.45
C SER A 219 11.60 -9.82 25.58
N ALA A 220 11.61 -9.65 24.26
CA ALA A 220 10.81 -10.36 23.27
C ALA A 220 9.29 -10.30 23.53
N VAL A 221 8.82 -9.19 24.06
CA VAL A 221 7.40 -8.92 24.37
C VAL A 221 6.76 -8.15 23.22
N ALA A 222 5.49 -8.41 22.93
CA ALA A 222 4.73 -7.69 21.91
C ALA A 222 4.77 -6.16 22.10
N GLY A 223 4.94 -5.42 21.00
CA GLY A 223 5.16 -3.97 20.98
C GLY A 223 6.64 -3.56 21.13
N THR A 224 7.57 -4.51 21.04
CA THR A 224 9.01 -4.23 21.11
C THR A 224 9.76 -4.63 19.84
N ILE A 225 10.98 -4.10 19.71
CA ILE A 225 11.99 -4.49 18.74
C ILE A 225 13.22 -4.91 19.53
N GLY A 226 13.70 -6.14 19.34
CA GLY A 226 14.91 -6.65 20.01
C GLY A 226 16.16 -5.95 19.47
N ALA A 227 16.93 -5.30 20.35
CA ALA A 227 18.10 -4.50 19.94
C ALA A 227 19.24 -5.39 19.42
N THR A 228 19.44 -6.59 19.98
CA THR A 228 20.53 -7.51 19.59
C THR A 228 20.47 -7.91 18.11
N TYR A 229 19.27 -8.00 17.55
CA TYR A 229 19.04 -8.44 16.16
C TYR A 229 18.50 -7.34 15.26
N SER A 230 18.60 -6.09 15.70
CA SER A 230 18.17 -4.92 14.91
C SER A 230 19.36 -4.00 14.70
N SER A 231 19.71 -3.78 13.45
CA SER A 231 20.84 -2.93 13.06
C SER A 231 20.61 -2.33 11.69
N LEU A 232 21.36 -1.32 11.36
CA LEU A 232 21.49 -0.78 10.02
C LEU A 232 22.84 -1.20 9.44
N TYR A 233 22.81 -1.78 8.24
CA TYR A 233 24.00 -2.11 7.50
C TYR A 233 24.04 -1.33 6.19
N ILE A 234 25.10 -0.55 5.98
CA ILE A 234 25.33 0.23 4.77
C ILE A 234 26.51 -0.42 4.05
N ALA A 235 26.24 -1.12 2.94
CA ALA A 235 27.25 -1.80 2.16
C ALA A 235 28.02 -0.82 1.27
N GLY A 236 29.34 -0.78 1.41
CA GLY A 236 30.24 -0.06 0.52
C GLY A 236 30.76 -0.94 -0.62
N GLU A 237 31.68 -0.40 -1.43
CA GLU A 237 32.34 -1.15 -2.52
C GLU A 237 33.32 -2.23 -2.00
N VAL A 238 33.88 -2.10 -0.81
CA VAL A 238 34.87 -3.00 -0.24
C VAL A 238 34.52 -3.41 1.18
N GLU A 239 34.08 -2.47 2.00
CA GLU A 239 33.70 -2.67 3.40
C GLU A 239 32.35 -1.98 3.66
N GLY A 240 31.53 -2.59 4.50
CA GLY A 240 30.26 -2.03 4.95
C GLY A 240 30.38 -1.42 6.35
N GLU A 241 29.41 -0.61 6.72
CA GLU A 241 29.26 -0.03 8.06
C GLU A 241 28.03 -0.62 8.72
N GLU A 242 28.21 -1.17 9.93
CA GLU A 242 27.12 -1.61 10.77
C GLU A 242 26.86 -0.61 11.88
N ILE A 243 25.59 -0.22 12.07
CA ILE A 243 25.16 0.74 13.07
C ILE A 243 24.16 0.04 13.99
N LEU A 244 24.49 0.02 15.28
CA LEU A 244 23.65 -0.55 16.34
C LEU A 244 22.81 0.53 16.99
N PHE A 245 21.57 0.21 17.34
CA PHE A 245 20.63 1.14 17.93
C PHE A 245 20.50 0.93 19.43
N ILE A 246 20.31 2.03 20.16
CA ILE A 246 20.09 2.00 21.60
C ILE A 246 18.70 2.52 22.01
N SER A 247 18.00 3.21 21.10
CA SER A 247 16.65 3.73 21.35
C SER A 247 15.92 4.02 20.04
N GLY A 248 14.63 4.26 20.12
CA GLY A 248 13.78 4.65 19.00
C GLY A 248 12.52 3.85 18.89
N ASN A 249 11.78 4.10 17.82
CA ASN A 249 10.50 3.46 17.54
C ASN A 249 10.39 3.09 16.06
N VAL A 250 9.60 2.05 15.80
CA VAL A 250 9.10 1.69 14.48
C VAL A 250 7.58 1.75 14.53
N THR A 251 6.97 2.48 13.62
CA THR A 251 5.52 2.60 13.48
C THR A 251 5.08 1.92 12.19
N VAL A 252 4.17 0.97 12.29
CA VAL A 252 3.57 0.29 11.13
C VAL A 252 2.16 0.80 10.95
N THR A 253 1.87 1.37 9.79
CA THR A 253 0.56 1.88 9.39
C THR A 253 0.08 1.20 8.12
N ALA A 254 -1.07 1.63 7.56
CA ALA A 254 -1.51 1.16 6.25
C ALA A 254 -0.65 1.71 5.09
N GLU A 255 0.03 2.83 5.31
CA GLU A 255 0.88 3.50 4.33
C GLU A 255 2.28 2.91 4.25
N GLY A 256 2.77 2.25 5.31
CA GLY A 256 4.11 1.67 5.35
C GLY A 256 4.67 1.50 6.76
N ILE A 257 5.97 1.26 6.80
CA ILE A 257 6.76 1.08 8.01
C ILE A 257 7.71 2.28 8.14
N GLU A 258 7.53 3.07 9.18
CA GLU A 258 8.40 4.19 9.53
C GLU A 258 9.29 3.80 10.70
N ALA A 259 10.60 3.91 10.52
CA ALA A 259 11.60 3.61 11.55
C ALA A 259 12.38 4.87 11.91
N LYS A 260 12.33 5.25 13.18
CA LYS A 260 13.08 6.38 13.75
C LYS A 260 13.91 5.88 14.92
N LEU A 261 15.19 5.65 14.68
CA LEU A 261 16.12 4.94 15.56
C LEU A 261 17.34 5.79 15.86
N TYR A 262 17.99 5.55 16.99
CA TYR A 262 19.13 6.33 17.46
C TYR A 262 20.28 5.41 17.88
N ASP A 263 21.51 5.80 17.51
CA ASP A 263 22.74 5.12 17.94
C ASP A 263 23.25 5.63 19.30
N GLU A 264 24.39 5.11 19.77
CA GLU A 264 25.00 5.50 21.04
C GLU A 264 25.49 6.98 21.05
N ALA A 265 25.73 7.57 19.88
CA ALA A 265 26.13 8.96 19.74
C ALA A 265 24.95 9.93 19.57
N ASP A 266 23.70 9.43 19.73
CA ASP A 266 22.46 10.18 19.55
C ASP A 266 22.25 10.69 18.10
N ASN A 267 22.85 9.99 17.11
CA ASN A 267 22.54 10.24 15.71
C ASN A 267 21.19 9.61 15.37
N GLU A 268 20.34 10.37 14.67
CA GLU A 268 19.03 9.93 14.22
C GLU A 268 19.14 9.24 12.85
N TYR A 269 18.49 8.09 12.74
CA TYR A 269 18.32 7.32 11.52
C TYR A 269 16.83 7.18 11.24
N HIS A 270 16.35 7.87 10.19
CA HIS A 270 14.94 7.94 9.84
C HIS A 270 14.68 7.33 8.47
N TYR A 271 14.00 6.19 8.46
CA TYR A 271 13.72 5.41 7.27
C TYR A 271 12.22 5.15 7.10
N PHE A 272 11.80 4.98 5.86
CA PHE A 272 10.44 4.61 5.51
C PHE A 272 10.44 3.52 4.46
N CYS A 273 9.59 2.49 4.65
CA CYS A 273 9.30 1.46 3.67
C CYS A 273 7.81 1.51 3.31
N PRO A 274 7.44 1.70 2.03
CA PRO A 274 6.03 1.79 1.61
C PRO A 274 5.33 0.43 1.57
N GLN A 275 6.00 -0.65 1.96
CA GLN A 275 5.46 -2.01 2.00
C GLN A 275 5.16 -2.43 3.43
N THR A 276 4.05 -3.16 3.62
CA THR A 276 3.63 -3.75 4.90
C THR A 276 3.33 -5.24 4.79
N VAL A 277 3.53 -5.80 3.59
CA VAL A 277 3.34 -7.20 3.28
C VAL A 277 4.66 -7.79 2.82
N VAL A 278 5.13 -8.82 3.49
CA VAL A 278 6.21 -9.66 3.00
C VAL A 278 5.63 -10.70 2.05
N ASP A 279 6.16 -10.79 0.84
CA ASP A 279 5.78 -11.81 -0.15
C ASP A 279 6.98 -12.68 -0.50
N ASN A 280 6.99 -13.90 0.02
CA ASN A 280 8.01 -14.91 -0.19
C ASN A 280 7.60 -15.96 -1.23
N SER A 281 6.49 -15.77 -1.94
CA SER A 281 5.93 -16.77 -2.85
C SER A 281 6.87 -17.16 -4.00
N ASN A 282 7.75 -16.24 -4.41
CA ASN A 282 8.68 -16.43 -5.52
C ASN A 282 10.17 -16.35 -5.12
N ASN A 283 10.47 -16.17 -3.83
CA ASN A 283 11.83 -16.01 -3.31
C ASN A 283 12.20 -17.05 -2.24
N PHE A 284 11.55 -18.22 -2.29
CA PHE A 284 11.89 -19.34 -1.42
C PHE A 284 13.20 -19.97 -1.87
N GLY A 285 14.23 -19.86 -1.06
CA GLY A 285 15.58 -20.34 -1.36
C GLY A 285 16.61 -19.23 -1.58
N PRO A 286 17.82 -19.59 -2.01
CA PRO A 286 18.92 -18.65 -2.18
C PRO A 286 18.61 -17.59 -3.25
N GLN A 287 18.99 -16.34 -2.96
CA GLN A 287 18.78 -15.20 -3.86
C GLN A 287 20.00 -14.93 -4.76
N TRP A 288 21.04 -15.77 -4.67
CA TRP A 288 22.20 -15.76 -5.57
C TRP A 288 22.11 -16.93 -6.55
N ALA A 289 22.70 -16.80 -7.72
CA ALA A 289 22.92 -17.93 -8.60
C ALA A 289 24.05 -18.79 -8.01
N PRO A 290 23.79 -20.01 -7.54
CA PRO A 290 24.86 -20.87 -7.04
C PRO A 290 25.86 -21.17 -8.16
N GLU A 291 27.13 -21.38 -7.79
CA GLU A 291 28.12 -21.90 -8.73
C GLU A 291 27.68 -23.28 -9.23
N GLU A 292 28.08 -23.65 -10.47
CA GLU A 292 27.81 -24.96 -11.02
C GLU A 292 28.42 -26.05 -10.15
N GLN A 293 27.61 -27.02 -9.73
CA GLN A 293 27.94 -28.03 -8.73
C GLN A 293 27.92 -29.46 -9.31
N SER A 294 27.27 -29.65 -10.47
CA SER A 294 27.16 -30.96 -11.07
C SER A 294 28.54 -31.53 -11.44
N THR A 295 28.70 -32.81 -11.12
CA THR A 295 29.83 -33.59 -11.58
C THR A 295 29.53 -34.42 -12.83
N LEU A 296 28.31 -34.35 -13.35
CA LEU A 296 27.91 -35.00 -14.60
C LEU A 296 28.52 -34.28 -15.79
N THR A 297 28.86 -35.06 -16.83
CA THR A 297 29.43 -34.56 -18.09
C THR A 297 28.52 -34.79 -19.29
N GLU A 298 27.40 -35.48 -19.11
CA GLU A 298 26.46 -35.84 -20.16
C GLU A 298 25.09 -36.24 -19.52
N ASP A 299 24.04 -36.34 -20.34
CA ASP A 299 22.76 -36.84 -19.94
C ASP A 299 22.86 -38.24 -19.33
N LEU A 300 22.10 -38.49 -18.27
CA LEU A 300 22.09 -39.74 -17.53
C LEU A 300 20.71 -40.40 -17.55
N ASN A 301 20.67 -41.68 -17.95
CA ASN A 301 19.48 -42.52 -17.78
C ASN A 301 19.74 -43.55 -16.67
N VAL A 302 19.15 -43.37 -15.51
CA VAL A 302 19.32 -44.23 -14.36
C VAL A 302 18.43 -45.49 -14.51
N ALA A 303 19.10 -46.65 -14.58
CA ALA A 303 18.42 -47.93 -14.63
C ALA A 303 18.45 -48.57 -13.24
N PHE A 304 17.33 -48.50 -12.55
CA PHE A 304 17.17 -49.10 -11.23
C PHE A 304 17.07 -50.64 -11.36
N THR A 305 18.14 -51.31 -10.94
CA THR A 305 18.26 -52.79 -11.01
C THR A 305 17.66 -53.44 -9.76
N ASP A 306 17.86 -52.84 -8.61
CA ASP A 306 17.34 -53.27 -7.31
C ASP A 306 16.85 -52.02 -6.56
N GLY A 307 15.75 -51.44 -7.07
CA GLY A 307 15.20 -50.19 -6.60
C GLY A 307 14.54 -50.29 -5.24
N SER A 308 14.69 -49.27 -4.41
CA SER A 308 13.97 -49.06 -3.18
C SER A 308 13.47 -47.63 -3.06
N ILE A 309 12.35 -47.46 -2.33
CA ILE A 309 11.73 -46.16 -2.11
C ILE A 309 11.53 -45.97 -0.62
N TYR A 310 11.96 -44.83 -0.12
CA TYR A 310 11.76 -44.41 1.26
C TYR A 310 11.29 -42.96 1.30
N ALA A 311 10.30 -42.64 2.13
CA ALA A 311 9.87 -41.28 2.35
C ALA A 311 9.47 -41.01 3.80
N GLU A 312 9.83 -39.87 4.31
CA GLU A 312 9.52 -39.39 5.65
C GLU A 312 8.95 -37.99 5.63
N CYS A 313 7.82 -37.77 6.33
CA CYS A 313 7.17 -36.49 6.46
C CYS A 313 7.65 -35.74 7.70
N TYR A 314 8.11 -34.54 7.55
CA TYR A 314 8.54 -33.64 8.62
C TYR A 314 7.47 -32.61 9.02
N GLY A 315 6.23 -32.73 8.47
CA GLY A 315 5.18 -31.75 8.70
C GLY A 315 5.49 -30.42 8.00
N ASP A 316 4.86 -29.35 8.47
CA ASP A 316 5.13 -27.99 7.98
C ASP A 316 6.45 -27.46 8.55
N TYR A 317 7.55 -27.98 8.02
CA TYR A 317 8.91 -27.73 8.52
C TYR A 317 9.33 -26.27 8.32
N TYR A 318 8.93 -25.65 7.20
CA TYR A 318 9.29 -24.28 6.82
C TYR A 318 8.28 -23.24 7.29
N VAL A 319 7.20 -23.66 7.96
CA VAL A 319 6.11 -22.76 8.39
C VAL A 319 5.50 -22.00 7.18
N ILE A 320 5.21 -22.76 6.11
CA ILE A 320 4.66 -22.24 4.85
C ILE A 320 3.30 -22.85 4.51
N GLY A 321 2.67 -23.58 5.45
CA GLY A 321 1.39 -24.24 5.21
C GLY A 321 1.49 -25.47 4.31
N LYS A 322 2.68 -26.07 4.15
CA LYS A 322 2.92 -27.27 3.35
C LYS A 322 3.69 -28.32 4.16
N ASN A 323 3.35 -29.59 3.95
CA ASN A 323 4.16 -30.69 4.47
C ASN A 323 5.44 -30.83 3.67
N THR A 324 6.55 -31.01 4.36
CA THR A 324 7.87 -31.29 3.80
C THR A 324 8.15 -32.79 3.89
N TRP A 325 8.60 -33.37 2.80
CA TRP A 325 8.96 -34.77 2.70
C TRP A 325 10.38 -34.93 2.22
N MET A 326 11.17 -35.78 2.89
CA MET A 326 12.40 -36.32 2.32
C MET A 326 12.05 -37.61 1.62
N TYR A 327 12.32 -37.67 0.31
CA TYR A 327 11.93 -38.77 -0.57
C TYR A 327 13.16 -39.34 -1.28
N PHE A 328 13.49 -40.58 -0.99
CA PHE A 328 14.67 -41.26 -1.53
C PHE A 328 14.25 -42.35 -2.54
N VAL A 329 14.98 -42.42 -3.62
CA VAL A 329 14.88 -43.47 -4.65
C VAL A 329 16.25 -44.00 -4.89
N ASP A 330 16.54 -45.19 -4.35
CA ASP A 330 17.85 -45.78 -4.34
C ASP A 330 17.93 -46.98 -5.29
N ASP A 331 19.10 -47.22 -5.90
CA ASP A 331 19.44 -48.49 -6.51
C ASP A 331 20.39 -49.23 -5.57
N ASN A 332 19.88 -50.23 -4.84
CA ASN A 332 20.67 -51.02 -3.91
C ASN A 332 21.81 -51.80 -4.58
N ALA A 333 21.76 -51.99 -5.90
CA ALA A 333 22.82 -52.68 -6.64
C ALA A 333 24.07 -51.83 -6.86
N THR A 334 23.90 -50.51 -7.02
CA THR A 334 25.00 -49.55 -7.24
C THR A 334 25.21 -48.64 -6.03
N GLY A 335 24.21 -48.44 -5.20
CA GLY A 335 24.17 -47.45 -4.12
C GLY A 335 23.73 -46.05 -4.56
N ASP A 336 23.54 -45.84 -5.85
CA ASP A 336 23.14 -44.53 -6.38
C ASP A 336 21.77 -44.11 -5.85
N SER A 337 21.60 -42.81 -5.54
CA SER A 337 20.42 -42.34 -4.86
C SER A 337 19.98 -40.99 -5.37
N PHE A 338 18.66 -40.85 -5.62
CA PHE A 338 17.98 -39.57 -5.64
C PHE A 338 17.43 -39.26 -4.26
N CYS A 339 17.74 -38.08 -3.78
CA CYS A 339 17.08 -37.48 -2.64
C CYS A 339 16.25 -36.30 -3.13
N PHE A 340 14.93 -36.37 -3.00
CA PHE A 340 14.04 -35.26 -3.34
C PHE A 340 13.44 -34.67 -2.06
N GLU A 341 13.49 -33.37 -1.91
CA GLU A 341 12.72 -32.66 -0.92
C GLU A 341 11.42 -32.17 -1.54
N LEU A 342 10.31 -32.83 -1.14
CA LEU A 342 8.98 -32.56 -1.71
C LEU A 342 8.15 -31.71 -0.78
N LEU A 343 7.38 -30.80 -1.35
CA LEU A 343 6.32 -30.07 -0.66
C LEU A 343 4.96 -30.54 -1.15
N THR A 344 4.02 -30.76 -0.21
CA THR A 344 2.63 -31.10 -0.49
C THR A 344 1.71 -30.26 0.39
N ASP A 345 0.42 -30.19 0.04
CA ASP A 345 -0.56 -29.63 0.96
C ASP A 345 -0.58 -30.43 2.27
N THR A 346 -0.88 -29.75 3.38
CA THR A 346 -0.90 -30.36 4.73
C THR A 346 -1.95 -31.47 4.88
N SER A 347 -2.95 -31.52 3.97
CA SER A 347 -3.96 -32.57 3.91
C SER A 347 -3.49 -33.85 3.20
N ALA A 348 -2.33 -33.84 2.52
CA ALA A 348 -1.79 -34.99 1.84
C ALA A 348 -1.29 -36.06 2.84
N GLU A 349 -1.74 -37.30 2.71
CA GLU A 349 -1.23 -38.40 3.53
C GLU A 349 0.14 -38.87 3.04
N PHE A 350 0.32 -38.97 1.72
CA PHE A 350 1.56 -39.38 1.05
C PHE A 350 1.79 -38.57 -0.22
N PRO A 351 3.05 -38.38 -0.64
CA PRO A 351 3.36 -37.66 -1.87
C PRO A 351 3.06 -38.54 -3.10
N VAL A 352 1.96 -38.27 -3.78
CA VAL A 352 1.57 -38.88 -5.07
C VAL A 352 1.16 -37.80 -6.06
N GLY A 353 1.42 -38.04 -7.35
CA GLY A 353 1.10 -37.09 -8.42
C GLY A 353 2.37 -36.52 -9.08
N ARG A 354 2.24 -35.32 -9.67
CA ARG A 354 3.31 -34.66 -10.42
C ARG A 354 3.94 -33.58 -9.55
N PHE A 355 5.26 -33.59 -9.46
CA PHE A 355 6.06 -32.67 -8.68
C PHE A 355 7.03 -31.92 -9.60
N PRO A 356 6.66 -30.77 -10.15
CA PRO A 356 7.61 -29.92 -10.87
C PRO A 356 8.73 -29.48 -9.92
N VAL A 357 9.96 -29.43 -10.39
CA VAL A 357 11.07 -28.85 -9.64
C VAL A 357 10.92 -27.33 -9.69
N SER A 358 10.67 -26.71 -8.54
CA SER A 358 10.32 -25.30 -8.45
C SER A 358 10.51 -24.78 -7.01
N ASN A 359 10.81 -23.51 -6.88
CA ASN A 359 10.79 -22.76 -5.62
C ASN A 359 9.58 -21.82 -5.48
N ASN A 360 8.61 -21.89 -6.40
CA ASN A 360 7.40 -21.10 -6.33
C ASN A 360 6.37 -21.73 -5.38
N LEU A 361 6.23 -21.18 -4.19
CA LEU A 361 5.35 -21.66 -3.13
C LEU A 361 3.85 -21.62 -3.47
N ASN A 362 3.45 -20.95 -4.56
CA ASN A 362 2.07 -20.99 -5.04
C ASN A 362 1.70 -22.33 -5.70
N ASN A 363 2.66 -23.17 -6.03
CA ASN A 363 2.37 -24.53 -6.50
C ASN A 363 1.75 -25.36 -5.38
N THR A 364 0.72 -26.15 -5.68
CA THR A 364 0.06 -27.02 -4.69
C THR A 364 1.02 -28.09 -4.18
N GLN A 365 1.87 -28.63 -5.08
CA GLN A 365 2.92 -29.57 -4.75
C GLN A 365 4.13 -29.36 -5.68
N MET A 366 5.34 -29.65 -5.19
CA MET A 366 6.58 -29.46 -5.93
C MET A 366 7.76 -30.24 -5.30
N ALA A 367 8.84 -30.41 -6.07
CA ALA A 367 10.16 -30.76 -5.55
C ALA A 367 10.99 -29.47 -5.47
N LEU A 368 11.70 -29.27 -4.37
CA LEU A 368 12.55 -28.11 -4.19
C LEU A 368 13.87 -28.27 -4.95
N PRO A 369 14.36 -27.25 -5.69
CA PRO A 369 15.61 -27.33 -6.46
C PRO A 369 16.83 -27.41 -5.57
N GLY A 370 17.74 -28.34 -5.85
CA GLY A 370 18.97 -28.55 -5.07
C GLY A 370 19.98 -27.42 -5.20
N TYR A 371 20.70 -27.14 -4.12
CA TYR A 371 21.80 -26.18 -4.07
C TYR A 371 22.78 -26.50 -2.92
N LEU A 372 23.95 -25.86 -2.91
CA LEU A 372 24.82 -25.83 -1.73
C LEU A 372 24.54 -24.57 -0.92
N ASN A 373 24.42 -24.72 0.40
CA ASN A 373 24.33 -23.56 1.29
C ASN A 373 25.73 -22.89 1.48
N GLY A 374 25.77 -21.77 2.20
CA GLY A 374 27.00 -21.03 2.48
C GLY A 374 28.08 -21.84 3.20
N ASP A 375 27.71 -22.93 3.88
CA ASP A 375 28.63 -23.87 4.56
C ASP A 375 29.08 -25.04 3.66
N GLY A 376 28.61 -25.09 2.40
CA GLY A 376 28.91 -26.13 1.42
C GLY A 376 28.15 -27.44 1.63
N GLU A 377 27.03 -27.41 2.39
CA GLU A 377 26.16 -28.56 2.58
C GLU A 377 25.12 -28.64 1.45
N THR A 378 24.78 -29.90 1.04
CA THR A 378 23.72 -30.14 0.07
C THR A 378 22.35 -29.86 0.68
N MET A 379 21.57 -29.05 -0.01
CA MET A 379 20.22 -28.71 0.35
C MET A 379 19.24 -29.20 -0.70
N TRP A 380 18.07 -29.67 -0.28
CA TRP A 380 16.91 -30.06 -1.08
C TRP A 380 17.13 -31.25 -2.01
N SER A 381 16.99 -31.11 -3.34
CA SER A 381 16.94 -32.27 -4.24
C SER A 381 18.27 -32.50 -4.95
N TRP A 382 18.83 -33.70 -4.78
CA TRP A 382 20.11 -34.11 -5.31
C TRP A 382 20.07 -35.52 -5.87
N TYR A 383 20.98 -35.81 -6.79
CA TYR A 383 21.38 -37.14 -7.20
C TYR A 383 22.81 -37.39 -6.79
N SER A 384 23.11 -38.54 -6.23
CA SER A 384 24.43 -38.96 -5.77
C SER A 384 24.82 -40.30 -6.36
N LEU A 385 26.07 -40.39 -6.83
CA LEU A 385 26.74 -41.57 -7.34
C LEU A 385 27.68 -42.13 -6.29
N TYR A 386 27.68 -43.43 -6.10
CA TYR A 386 28.50 -44.11 -5.11
C TYR A 386 29.42 -45.16 -5.75
N ASP A 387 30.58 -45.39 -5.14
CA ASP A 387 31.42 -46.49 -5.44
C ASP A 387 31.12 -47.74 -4.63
N ALA A 388 31.84 -48.83 -4.89
CA ALA A 388 31.66 -50.11 -4.18
C ALA A 388 31.95 -50.05 -2.66
N ASP A 389 32.62 -48.99 -2.21
CA ASP A 389 32.98 -48.74 -0.80
C ASP A 389 31.99 -47.77 -0.13
N ASN A 390 30.86 -47.47 -0.79
CA ASN A 390 29.85 -46.50 -0.34
C ASN A 390 30.40 -45.06 -0.18
N SER A 391 31.37 -44.69 -0.96
CA SER A 391 31.87 -43.29 -1.01
C SER A 391 31.20 -42.55 -2.15
N VAL A 392 30.77 -41.31 -1.93
CA VAL A 392 30.23 -40.43 -2.99
C VAL A 392 31.34 -40.11 -3.98
N ILE A 393 31.17 -40.53 -5.22
CA ILE A 393 32.12 -40.29 -6.33
C ILE A 393 31.63 -39.23 -7.32
N GLY A 394 30.38 -38.83 -7.21
CA GLY A 394 29.77 -37.78 -8.00
C GLY A 394 28.43 -37.36 -7.41
N SER A 395 28.06 -36.12 -7.64
CA SER A 395 26.78 -35.59 -7.23
C SER A 395 26.34 -34.48 -8.16
N THR A 396 25.02 -34.25 -8.20
CA THR A 396 24.43 -33.16 -8.99
C THR A 396 23.17 -32.63 -8.33
N PRO A 397 23.01 -31.31 -8.25
CA PRO A 397 21.76 -30.72 -7.84
C PRO A 397 20.68 -30.91 -8.90
N ILE A 398 19.45 -31.12 -8.48
CA ILE A 398 18.28 -31.19 -9.36
C ILE A 398 17.66 -29.79 -9.38
N VAL A 399 17.71 -29.08 -10.49
CA VAL A 399 17.28 -27.66 -10.56
C VAL A 399 16.09 -27.43 -11.49
N GLY A 400 15.65 -28.45 -12.22
CA GLY A 400 14.53 -28.32 -13.15
C GLY A 400 13.91 -29.68 -13.51
N GLY A 401 12.85 -29.62 -14.32
CA GLY A 401 12.13 -30.82 -14.74
C GLY A 401 11.00 -31.22 -13.80
N GLU A 402 10.69 -32.50 -13.74
CA GLU A 402 9.54 -33.01 -12.98
C GLU A 402 9.74 -34.46 -12.56
N ILE A 403 9.22 -34.84 -11.42
CA ILE A 403 9.02 -36.24 -11.03
C ILE A 403 7.53 -36.57 -10.95
N THR A 404 7.15 -37.78 -11.27
CA THR A 404 5.77 -38.30 -11.15
C THR A 404 5.78 -39.53 -10.23
N ILE A 405 4.95 -39.49 -9.18
CA ILE A 405 4.83 -40.58 -8.21
C ILE A 405 3.43 -41.19 -8.34
N THR A 406 3.38 -42.48 -8.63
CA THR A 406 2.14 -43.26 -8.75
C THR A 406 2.07 -44.33 -7.67
N ASN A 407 0.97 -44.36 -6.92
CA ASN A 407 0.66 -45.47 -6.02
C ASN A 407 -0.05 -46.58 -6.82
N ASN A 408 0.54 -47.77 -6.89
CA ASN A 408 0.01 -48.89 -7.68
C ASN A 408 -1.09 -49.66 -6.95
N GLY A 409 -1.34 -49.39 -5.65
CA GLY A 409 -2.42 -50.01 -4.86
C GLY A 409 -2.10 -51.39 -4.27
N ASP A 410 -0.81 -51.79 -4.33
CA ASP A 410 -0.31 -53.10 -3.83
C ASP A 410 0.95 -52.89 -2.97
N ASP A 411 1.01 -51.75 -2.24
CA ASP A 411 2.14 -51.28 -1.48
C ASP A 411 3.40 -50.95 -2.31
N THR A 412 3.29 -50.96 -3.64
CA THR A 412 4.35 -50.49 -4.54
C THR A 412 4.04 -49.10 -5.09
N PHE A 413 5.11 -48.38 -5.39
CA PHE A 413 5.07 -47.08 -6.04
C PHE A 413 5.91 -47.11 -7.29
N THR A 414 5.44 -46.41 -8.32
CA THR A 414 6.24 -46.14 -9.52
C THR A 414 6.62 -44.66 -9.52
N ILE A 415 7.91 -44.39 -9.63
CA ILE A 415 8.45 -43.05 -9.80
C ILE A 415 9.04 -42.93 -11.17
N THR A 416 8.54 -41.97 -11.93
CA THR A 416 9.11 -41.55 -13.22
C THR A 416 9.89 -40.24 -12.98
N ILE A 417 11.17 -40.23 -13.34
CA ILE A 417 12.12 -39.14 -13.15
C ILE A 417 12.42 -38.53 -14.52
N ALA A 418 12.22 -37.24 -14.66
CA ALA A 418 12.58 -36.45 -15.84
C ALA A 418 13.03 -35.05 -15.38
N VAL A 419 14.26 -34.96 -14.89
CA VAL A 419 14.78 -33.77 -14.22
C VAL A 419 16.06 -33.26 -14.92
N VAL A 420 16.48 -32.05 -14.55
CA VAL A 420 17.63 -31.36 -15.15
C VAL A 420 18.57 -30.87 -14.05
N ASP A 421 19.86 -31.00 -14.27
CA ASP A 421 20.89 -30.46 -13.38
C ASP A 421 21.25 -29.00 -13.69
N ASP A 422 22.16 -28.41 -12.91
CA ASP A 422 22.62 -27.01 -13.05
C ASP A 422 23.52 -26.76 -14.27
N LEU A 423 24.04 -27.82 -14.93
CA LEU A 423 24.75 -27.75 -16.21
C LEU A 423 23.84 -27.99 -17.41
N GLY A 424 22.56 -28.31 -17.20
CA GLY A 424 21.58 -28.57 -18.24
C GLY A 424 21.51 -30.02 -18.72
N HIS A 425 22.17 -30.97 -18.04
CA HIS A 425 22.06 -32.40 -18.36
C HIS A 425 20.70 -32.94 -17.89
N ASN A 426 20.12 -33.83 -18.71
CA ASN A 426 18.88 -34.52 -18.35
C ASN A 426 19.21 -35.79 -17.53
N LEU A 427 18.53 -35.93 -16.40
CA LEU A 427 18.51 -37.16 -15.61
C LEU A 427 17.13 -37.79 -15.76
N THR A 428 17.09 -39.00 -16.30
CA THR A 428 15.85 -39.76 -16.51
C THR A 428 15.94 -41.12 -15.85
N GLY A 429 14.78 -41.67 -15.46
CA GLY A 429 14.71 -43.00 -14.89
C GLY A 429 13.29 -43.36 -14.48
N GLU A 430 13.04 -44.66 -14.28
CA GLU A 430 11.81 -45.18 -13.73
C GLU A 430 12.13 -46.25 -12.69
N CYS A 431 11.60 -46.10 -11.49
CA CYS A 431 11.74 -47.09 -10.42
C CYS A 431 10.35 -47.55 -9.97
N THR A 432 10.14 -48.86 -9.89
CA THR A 432 8.96 -49.45 -9.27
C THR A 432 9.41 -50.36 -8.12
N ALA A 433 9.02 -49.99 -6.89
CA ALA A 433 9.45 -50.68 -5.69
C ALA A 433 8.39 -50.62 -4.59
N TYR A 434 8.52 -51.50 -3.57
CA TYR A 434 7.81 -51.31 -2.33
C TYR A 434 8.28 -50.02 -1.67
N GLY A 435 7.35 -49.21 -1.17
CA GLY A 435 7.67 -47.92 -0.53
C GLY A 435 7.54 -48.01 0.99
N GLU A 436 8.57 -47.65 1.72
CA GLU A 436 8.50 -47.37 3.14
C GLU A 436 8.16 -45.89 3.35
N LEU A 437 6.89 -45.61 3.59
CA LEU A 437 6.37 -44.27 3.75
C LEU A 437 5.97 -44.03 5.20
N TYR A 438 6.59 -43.07 5.86
CA TYR A 438 6.32 -42.68 7.23
C TYR A 438 5.56 -41.35 7.24
N GLY A 439 4.42 -41.37 7.95
CA GLY A 439 3.60 -40.17 8.17
C GLY A 439 4.29 -39.20 9.13
N THR A 440 3.62 -38.08 9.38
CA THR A 440 4.13 -36.95 10.16
C THR A 440 4.73 -37.41 11.49
N ARG A 441 6.01 -37.15 11.70
CA ARG A 441 6.58 -37.22 13.06
C ARG A 441 6.06 -36.05 13.87
N ALA A 442 5.19 -36.31 14.85
CA ALA A 442 4.88 -35.35 15.89
C ALA A 442 6.18 -35.01 16.64
N ASN A 443 6.63 -33.75 16.61
CA ASN A 443 7.81 -33.22 17.31
C ASN A 443 9.19 -33.49 16.69
N VAL A 444 9.39 -33.23 15.41
CA VAL A 444 10.72 -32.83 14.96
C VAL A 444 10.96 -31.43 15.53
N ALA A 445 11.92 -31.33 16.48
CA ALA A 445 12.37 -30.02 16.92
C ALA A 445 12.74 -29.22 15.70
N ARG A 446 12.10 -28.05 15.52
CA ARG A 446 12.48 -27.10 14.46
C ARG A 446 14.00 -27.03 14.49
N ARG A 447 14.66 -27.22 13.32
CA ARG A 447 16.05 -26.83 13.21
C ARG A 447 16.11 -25.41 13.73
N THR A 448 16.78 -25.22 14.85
CA THR A 448 17.22 -23.89 15.24
C THR A 448 18.00 -23.42 14.03
N LEU A 449 17.46 -22.45 13.30
CA LEU A 449 18.23 -21.71 12.30
C LEU A 449 19.44 -21.21 13.08
N SER A 450 20.52 -21.99 12.99
CA SER A 450 21.69 -21.77 13.80
C SER A 450 22.31 -20.49 13.31
N SER A 451 22.36 -19.57 14.22
CA SER A 451 23.12 -18.33 14.10
C SER A 451 22.81 -17.49 12.86
N ARG A 452 22.02 -16.44 13.07
CA ARG A 452 22.21 -15.20 12.32
C ARG A 452 23.72 -14.87 12.37
N LYS A 453 24.46 -15.36 11.41
CA LYS A 453 25.80 -14.84 11.10
C LYS A 453 25.59 -13.82 10.01
N MET A 454 25.68 -12.55 10.38
CA MET A 454 26.04 -11.50 9.46
C MET A 454 27.44 -11.73 8.93
#